data_0e9b385b4c645d11e39d53abf715b2c5
#
_entry.id   0e9b385b4c645d11e39d53abf715b2c5
#
_cell.length_a   1.000
_cell.length_b   1.000
_cell.length_c   1.000
_cell.angle_alpha   90.00
_cell.angle_beta   90.00
_cell.angle_gamma   90.00
#
_symmetry.space_group_name_H-M   'P 1'
#
loop_
_entity.id
_entity.type
_entity.pdbx_description
1 polymer ?
#
loop_
_entity_poly.entity_id
_entity_poly.type
_entity_poly.pdbx_seq_one_letter_code
_entity_poly.pdbx_strand_id
1 'polypeptide(L)'
;MTELTITPMEPEHLAQIAALEIACFSDPWPESILVRELQNPLSLWLCAVDGDTVAGYIGSQTVLGESDMMNIAVHPDYRRRGVGRALVLALCKALRRQM
;
A
#
# COMPACT_ATOMS: atom_id res chain seq x y z
N MET A 1 -20.98 -3.31 -9.29
CA MET A 1 -19.54 -3.44 -9.23
C MET A 1 -18.94 -2.29 -8.45
N THR A 2 -18.12 -2.59 -7.47
CA THR A 2 -17.59 -1.56 -6.58
C THR A 2 -16.36 -0.91 -7.23
N GLU A 3 -16.32 0.40 -7.24
CA GLU A 3 -15.16 1.11 -7.72
C GLU A 3 -14.15 1.25 -6.60
N LEU A 4 -12.90 0.90 -6.90
CA LEU A 4 -11.80 1.07 -5.97
C LEU A 4 -11.17 2.44 -6.16
N THR A 5 -10.86 3.08 -5.05
CA THR A 5 -10.15 4.36 -5.07
C THR A 5 -8.74 4.11 -4.56
N ILE A 6 -7.75 4.64 -5.30
CA ILE A 6 -6.35 4.57 -4.84
C ILE A 6 -6.02 5.89 -4.18
N THR A 7 -5.57 5.82 -2.94
CA THR A 7 -5.32 6.99 -2.11
C THR A 7 -4.03 6.79 -1.31
N PRO A 8 -3.37 7.88 -0.91
CA PRO A 8 -2.26 7.74 0.02
C PRO A 8 -2.72 7.02 1.30
N MET A 9 -1.82 6.24 1.89
CA MET A 9 -2.11 5.57 3.15
C MET A 9 -2.30 6.60 4.26
N GLU A 10 -3.38 6.45 5.02
CA GLU A 10 -3.71 7.32 6.15
C GLU A 10 -3.71 6.52 7.44
N PRO A 11 -3.60 7.17 8.61
CA PRO A 11 -3.63 6.45 9.89
C PRO A 11 -4.85 5.54 10.05
N GLU A 12 -5.99 5.93 9.50
CA GLU A 12 -7.22 5.14 9.56
C GLU A 12 -7.13 3.80 8.86
N HIS A 13 -6.17 3.63 7.95
CA HIS A 13 -5.97 2.38 7.21
C HIS A 13 -5.08 1.37 7.93
N LEU A 14 -4.32 1.80 8.94
CA LEU A 14 -3.24 0.99 9.51
C LEU A 14 -3.71 -0.32 10.13
N ALA A 15 -4.85 -0.33 10.81
CA ALA A 15 -5.35 -1.56 11.44
C ALA A 15 -5.65 -2.62 10.38
N GLN A 16 -6.27 -2.22 9.27
CA GLN A 16 -6.58 -3.15 8.19
C GLN A 16 -5.33 -3.63 7.48
N ILE A 17 -4.36 -2.74 7.29
CA ILE A 17 -3.10 -3.11 6.64
C ILE A 17 -2.31 -4.09 7.51
N ALA A 18 -2.28 -3.87 8.82
CA ALA A 18 -1.64 -4.80 9.74
C ALA A 18 -2.30 -6.18 9.68
N ALA A 19 -3.63 -6.22 9.56
CA ALA A 19 -4.35 -7.48 9.40
C ALA A 19 -4.01 -8.17 8.07
N LEU A 20 -3.86 -7.39 6.98
CA LEU A 20 -3.45 -7.94 5.69
C LEU A 20 -2.02 -8.49 5.74
N GLU A 21 -1.13 -7.83 6.46
CA GLU A 21 0.25 -8.33 6.66
C GLU A 21 0.23 -9.71 7.29
N ILE A 22 -0.58 -9.88 8.33
CA ILE A 22 -0.70 -11.17 9.01
C ILE A 22 -1.30 -12.23 8.09
N ALA A 23 -2.28 -11.86 7.28
CA ALA A 23 -2.94 -12.80 6.38
C ALA A 23 -2.08 -13.20 5.19
N CYS A 24 -1.21 -12.30 4.71
CA CYS A 24 -0.49 -12.49 3.45
C CYS A 24 0.98 -12.88 3.61
N PHE A 25 1.58 -12.64 4.77
CA PHE A 25 3.02 -12.84 4.96
C PHE A 25 3.30 -13.68 6.20
N SER A 26 4.34 -14.53 6.10
CA SER A 26 4.78 -15.33 7.23
C SER A 26 5.54 -14.52 8.28
N ASP A 27 6.08 -13.36 7.87
CA ASP A 27 6.82 -12.45 8.76
C ASP A 27 6.22 -11.04 8.60
N PRO A 28 5.02 -10.83 9.13
CA PRO A 28 4.31 -9.57 8.91
C PRO A 28 4.94 -8.39 9.63
N TRP A 29 4.87 -7.21 9.01
CA TRP A 29 5.29 -5.98 9.65
C TRP A 29 4.28 -5.63 10.75
N PRO A 30 4.74 -5.34 11.97
CA PRO A 30 3.83 -4.89 13.02
C PRO A 30 3.31 -3.48 12.73
N GLU A 31 2.15 -3.16 13.28
CA GLU A 31 1.53 -1.86 13.07
C GLU A 31 2.45 -0.71 13.47
N SER A 32 3.27 -0.90 14.50
CA SER A 32 4.23 0.11 14.95
C SER A 32 5.22 0.52 13.86
N ILE A 33 5.64 -0.44 13.02
CA ILE A 33 6.54 -0.15 11.90
C ILE A 33 5.77 0.61 10.81
N LEU A 34 4.52 0.25 10.57
CA LEU A 34 3.70 0.94 9.58
C LEU A 34 3.45 2.39 9.98
N VAL A 35 3.25 2.64 11.26
CA VAL A 35 3.10 4.02 11.78
C VAL A 35 4.36 4.83 11.46
N ARG A 36 5.54 4.24 11.69
CA ARG A 36 6.81 4.92 11.40
C ARG A 36 6.97 5.19 9.91
N GLU A 37 6.53 4.25 9.06
CA GLU A 37 6.62 4.42 7.62
C GLU A 37 5.75 5.57 7.11
N LEU A 38 4.59 5.80 7.72
CA LEU A 38 3.75 6.94 7.36
C LEU A 38 4.44 8.28 7.61
N GLN A 39 5.34 8.32 8.57
CA GLN A 39 6.07 9.53 8.95
C GLN A 39 7.41 9.66 8.22
N ASN A 40 7.80 8.65 7.46
CA ASN A 40 9.08 8.64 6.76
C ASN A 40 8.97 9.40 5.44
N PRO A 41 9.67 10.54 5.29
CA PRO A 41 9.57 11.33 4.04
C PRO A 41 10.14 10.61 2.82
N LEU A 42 10.91 9.56 3.02
CA LEU A 42 11.47 8.76 1.91
C LEU A 42 10.49 7.69 1.43
N SER A 43 9.43 7.44 2.18
CA SER A 43 8.48 6.36 1.88
C SER A 43 7.22 6.91 1.24
N LEU A 44 6.67 6.12 0.30
CA LEU A 44 5.37 6.40 -0.31
C LEU A 44 4.53 5.14 -0.21
N TRP A 45 3.39 5.24 0.45
CA TRP A 45 2.46 4.13 0.63
C TRP A 45 1.10 4.52 0.08
N LEU A 46 0.53 3.62 -0.72
CA LEU A 46 -0.78 3.80 -1.33
C LEU A 46 -1.70 2.65 -0.95
N CYS A 47 -2.99 2.95 -0.81
CA CYS A 47 -4.02 1.96 -0.56
C CYS A 47 -5.05 1.97 -1.66
N ALA A 48 -5.59 0.79 -1.98
CA ALA A 48 -6.78 0.67 -2.78
C ALA A 48 -7.93 0.42 -1.81
N VAL A 49 -8.91 1.31 -1.80
CA VAL A 49 -10.02 1.22 -0.85
C VAL A 49 -11.34 1.03 -1.57
N ASP A 50 -12.19 0.22 -0.96
CA ASP A 50 -13.56 -0.04 -1.37
C ASP A 50 -14.44 0.47 -0.22
N GLY A 51 -14.90 1.72 -0.33
CA GLY A 51 -15.56 2.35 0.80
C GLY A 51 -14.62 2.42 2.00
N ASP A 52 -14.96 1.73 3.08
CA ASP A 52 -14.16 1.70 4.30
C ASP A 52 -13.21 0.50 4.36
N THR A 53 -13.22 -0.34 3.34
CA THR A 53 -12.41 -1.57 3.32
C THR A 53 -11.14 -1.36 2.52
N VAL A 54 -9.98 -1.70 3.10
CA VAL A 54 -8.72 -1.71 2.38
C VAL A 54 -8.65 -2.99 1.56
N ALA A 55 -8.72 -2.85 0.24
CA ALA A 55 -8.63 -3.99 -0.69
C ALA A 55 -7.19 -4.40 -0.95
N GLY A 56 -6.25 -3.49 -0.77
CA GLY A 56 -4.84 -3.78 -0.97
C GLY A 56 -3.99 -2.55 -0.68
N TYR A 57 -2.69 -2.74 -0.70
CA TYR A 57 -1.76 -1.64 -0.49
C TYR A 57 -0.43 -1.93 -1.16
N ILE A 58 0.35 -0.88 -1.35
CA ILE A 58 1.70 -0.97 -1.89
C ILE A 58 2.55 0.10 -1.21
N GLY A 59 3.81 -0.23 -0.95
CA GLY A 59 4.74 0.72 -0.35
C GLY A 59 6.08 0.72 -1.05
N SER A 60 6.72 1.88 -1.09
CA SER A 60 8.04 2.05 -1.65
C SER A 60 8.86 3.01 -0.80
N GLN A 61 10.18 2.95 -0.98
CA GLN A 61 11.12 3.88 -0.37
C GLN A 61 12.08 4.37 -1.45
N THR A 62 12.33 5.69 -1.47
CA THR A 62 13.21 6.30 -2.45
C THR A 62 14.42 6.87 -1.72
N VAL A 63 15.61 6.44 -2.14
CA VAL A 63 16.88 6.92 -1.59
C VAL A 63 17.80 7.26 -2.74
N LEU A 64 18.30 8.50 -2.76
CA LEU A 64 19.24 8.96 -3.79
C LEU A 64 18.73 8.74 -5.24
N GLY A 65 17.44 8.97 -5.43
CA GLY A 65 16.83 8.85 -6.76
C GLY A 65 16.43 7.44 -7.15
N GLU A 66 16.72 6.45 -6.33
CA GLU A 66 16.33 5.06 -6.59
C GLU A 66 15.16 4.67 -5.69
N SER A 67 14.12 4.10 -6.31
CA SER A 67 12.91 3.67 -5.59
C SER A 67 12.82 2.16 -5.56
N ASP A 68 12.66 1.61 -4.37
CA ASP A 68 12.46 0.18 -4.17
C ASP A 68 11.05 -0.06 -3.67
N MET A 69 10.37 -1.06 -4.27
CA MET A 69 9.09 -1.51 -3.75
C MET A 69 9.37 -2.34 -2.50
N MET A 70 8.78 -1.95 -1.39
CA MET A 70 9.01 -2.64 -0.11
C MET A 70 8.01 -3.74 0.13
N ASN A 71 6.73 -3.49 -0.15
CA ASN A 71 5.69 -4.47 0.10
C ASN A 71 4.49 -4.20 -0.80
N ILE A 72 3.78 -5.28 -1.13
CA ILE A 72 2.49 -5.20 -1.84
C ILE A 72 1.64 -6.36 -1.37
N ALA A 73 0.38 -6.12 -1.07
CA ALA A 73 -0.57 -7.17 -0.74
C ALA A 73 -1.97 -6.80 -1.22
N VAL A 74 -2.74 -7.84 -1.56
CA VAL A 74 -4.13 -7.69 -1.97
C VAL A 74 -4.97 -8.58 -1.07
N HIS A 75 -6.05 -8.00 -0.54
CA HIS A 75 -7.00 -8.72 0.29
C HIS A 75 -7.53 -9.94 -0.48
N PRO A 76 -7.62 -11.12 0.16
CA PRO A 76 -8.05 -12.33 -0.54
C PRO A 76 -9.36 -12.21 -1.32
N ASP A 77 -10.33 -11.43 -0.79
CA ASP A 77 -11.62 -11.25 -1.44
C ASP A 77 -11.56 -10.37 -2.68
N TYR A 78 -10.42 -9.72 -2.91
CA TYR A 78 -10.24 -8.78 -4.03
C TYR A 78 -9.21 -9.26 -5.04
N ARG A 79 -8.69 -10.46 -4.88
CA ARG A 79 -7.71 -11.02 -5.81
C ARG A 79 -8.35 -11.30 -7.16
N ARG A 80 -7.53 -11.27 -8.21
CA ARG A 80 -7.93 -11.48 -9.61
C ARG A 80 -8.86 -10.41 -10.16
N ARG A 81 -8.85 -9.23 -9.54
CA ARG A 81 -9.65 -8.08 -9.99
C ARG A 81 -8.78 -6.91 -10.45
N GLY A 82 -7.48 -7.15 -10.63
CA GLY A 82 -6.56 -6.11 -11.09
C GLY A 82 -6.13 -5.11 -10.04
N VAL A 83 -6.39 -5.37 -8.75
CA VAL A 83 -6.02 -4.45 -7.67
C VAL A 83 -4.50 -4.27 -7.59
N GLY A 84 -3.75 -5.38 -7.61
CA GLY A 84 -2.29 -5.31 -7.56
C GLY A 84 -1.71 -4.52 -8.71
N ARG A 85 -2.22 -4.76 -9.92
CA ARG A 85 -1.79 -4.02 -11.11
C ARG A 85 -2.10 -2.53 -10.98
N ALA A 86 -3.29 -2.19 -10.51
CA ALA A 86 -3.68 -0.79 -10.32
C ALA A 86 -2.78 -0.09 -9.32
N LEU A 87 -2.42 -0.79 -8.23
CA LEU A 87 -1.51 -0.25 -7.22
C LEU A 87 -0.12 0.00 -7.80
N VAL A 88 0.43 -0.95 -8.55
CA VAL A 88 1.75 -0.79 -9.17
C VAL A 88 1.75 0.39 -10.14
N LEU A 89 0.73 0.49 -10.99
CA LEU A 89 0.63 1.59 -11.95
C LEU A 89 0.50 2.94 -11.25
N ALA A 90 -0.31 3.00 -10.18
CA ALA A 90 -0.47 4.22 -9.41
C ALA A 90 0.83 4.63 -8.72
N LEU A 91 1.57 3.66 -8.19
CA LEU A 91 2.85 3.92 -7.54
C LEU A 91 3.86 4.48 -8.55
N CYS A 92 3.99 3.83 -9.70
CA CYS A 92 4.91 4.30 -10.74
C CYS A 92 4.59 5.73 -11.19
N LYS A 93 3.29 6.03 -11.34
CA LYS A 93 2.84 7.36 -11.72
C LYS A 93 3.18 8.39 -10.64
N ALA A 94 2.96 8.04 -9.38
CA ALA A 94 3.27 8.93 -8.25
C ALA A 94 4.77 9.18 -8.15
N LEU A 95 5.60 8.15 -8.33
CA LEU A 95 7.05 8.28 -8.27
C LEU A 95 7.58 9.15 -9.41
N ARG A 96 7.00 9.07 -10.60
CA ARG A 96 7.39 9.95 -11.72
C ARG A 96 7.14 11.41 -11.40
N ARG A 97 6.10 11.72 -10.65
CA ARG A 97 5.79 13.11 -10.27
C ARG A 97 6.79 13.69 -9.27
N GLN A 98 7.50 12.82 -8.55
CA GLN A 98 8.50 13.24 -7.57
C GLN A 98 9.87 13.49 -8.20
N MET A 99 10.02 13.11 -9.43
CA MET A 99 11.31 13.25 -10.15
C MET A 99 11.41 14.59 -10.87
#